data_bfff4c3931098dd9ceee1f4c428467d7
#
_entry.id   bfff4c3931098dd9ceee1f4c428467d7
#
_cell.length_a   1.000
_cell.length_b   1.000
_cell.length_c   1.000
_cell.angle_alpha   90.00
_cell.angle_beta   90.00
_cell.angle_gamma   90.00
#
_symmetry.space_group_name_H-M   'P 1'
#
loop_
_entity.id
_entity.type
_entity.pdbx_description
1 polymer ?
#
loop_
_entity_poly.entity_id
_entity_poly.type
_entity_poly.pdbx_seq_one_letter_code
_entity_poly.pdbx_strand_id
1 'polypeptide(L)'
;MTAATKLQSEDLRCAVVAEGLSLHNVSRREFCAAGGTLLAGDKVVSGRFSGDRLISVRTEKLGDVDLEADNYILATGKYFSGGLAADMDRLYEPLFGLDVEYDEDRSKWFDASFSAPQKFLEFGVKVQDGRALKDGVKIVNLYPAGEILAGISSAQCDARESVINSAMEAAAAIGRK
;
A
#
# COMPACT_ATOMS: atom_id res chain seq x y z
N MET A 1 0.06 -12.70 -1.50
CA MET A 1 -1.22 -12.94 -0.76
C MET A 1 -1.56 -11.64 -0.05
N THR A 2 -2.60 -10.97 -0.50
CA THR A 2 -3.04 -9.68 0.04
C THR A 2 -4.02 -9.94 1.17
N ALA A 3 -3.72 -9.48 2.37
CA ALA A 3 -4.63 -9.59 3.50
C ALA A 3 -5.31 -8.23 3.72
N ALA A 4 -6.64 -8.21 3.73
CA ALA A 4 -7.40 -7.05 4.19
C ALA A 4 -7.59 -7.15 5.70
N THR A 5 -7.19 -6.12 6.40
CA THR A 5 -7.24 -6.08 7.87
C THR A 5 -8.09 -4.89 8.32
N LYS A 6 -9.11 -5.15 9.13
CA LYS A 6 -10.00 -4.11 9.67
C LYS A 6 -9.66 -3.84 11.13
N LEU A 7 -9.21 -2.63 11.44
CA LEU A 7 -9.07 -2.13 12.80
C LEU A 7 -10.37 -1.45 13.21
N GLN A 8 -10.99 -1.89 14.30
CA GLN A 8 -12.11 -1.21 14.94
C GLN A 8 -11.64 -0.66 16.28
N SER A 9 -11.60 0.66 16.43
CA SER A 9 -11.90 1.31 17.69
C SER A 9 -13.32 1.88 17.58
N GLU A 10 -13.99 2.15 18.69
CA GLU A 10 -15.40 2.58 18.68
C GLU A 10 -15.68 3.79 17.79
N ASP A 11 -14.66 4.58 17.43
CA ASP A 11 -14.77 5.81 16.64
C ASP A 11 -13.95 5.84 15.33
N LEU A 12 -13.14 4.81 15.03
CA LEU A 12 -12.26 4.83 13.86
C LEU A 12 -12.27 3.50 13.10
N ARG A 13 -12.88 3.48 11.91
CA ARG A 13 -12.81 2.33 11.01
C ARG A 13 -11.67 2.54 10.00
N CYS A 14 -10.66 1.70 10.10
CA CYS A 14 -9.54 1.68 9.17
C CYS A 14 -9.38 0.28 8.57
N ALA A 15 -9.26 0.21 7.25
CA ALA A 15 -8.90 -1.01 6.54
C ALA A 15 -7.45 -0.92 6.07
N VAL A 16 -6.68 -1.96 6.35
CA VAL A 16 -5.30 -2.11 5.86
C VAL A 16 -5.29 -3.14 4.76
N VAL A 17 -4.82 -2.73 3.59
CA VAL A 17 -4.57 -3.62 2.47
C VAL A 17 -3.07 -3.88 2.43
N ALA A 18 -2.65 -5.05 2.89
CA ALA A 18 -1.24 -5.42 2.98
C ALA A 18 -0.98 -6.77 2.32
N GLU A 19 0.18 -6.89 1.72
CA GLU A 19 0.72 -8.15 1.26
C GLU A 19 2.00 -8.47 2.03
N GLY A 20 2.11 -9.71 2.51
CA GLY A 20 3.32 -10.16 3.19
C GLY A 20 3.13 -11.46 3.91
N LEU A 21 4.21 -12.22 4.00
CA LEU A 21 4.23 -13.61 4.49
C LEU A 21 4.35 -13.74 6.00
N SER A 22 4.61 -12.66 6.73
CA SER A 22 4.87 -12.76 8.17
C SER A 22 4.38 -11.53 8.92
N LEU A 23 3.12 -11.47 9.21
CA LEU A 23 2.80 -10.94 10.52
C LEU A 23 3.41 -11.91 11.53
N HIS A 24 4.50 -11.51 12.16
CA HIS A 24 5.09 -12.27 13.26
C HIS A 24 3.95 -12.66 14.21
N ASN A 25 3.91 -13.89 14.72
CA ASN A 25 2.81 -14.39 15.56
C ASN A 25 2.46 -13.46 16.74
N VAL A 26 3.43 -12.69 17.22
CA VAL A 26 3.24 -11.67 18.27
C VAL A 26 2.40 -10.52 17.76
N SER A 27 2.78 -9.90 16.64
CA SER A 27 2.03 -8.76 16.05
C SER A 27 0.60 -9.13 15.67
N ARG A 28 0.39 -10.37 15.21
CA ARG A 28 -0.95 -10.88 14.93
C ARG A 28 -1.81 -10.99 16.20
N ARG A 29 -1.22 -11.50 17.31
CA ARG A 29 -1.92 -11.59 18.58
C ARG A 29 -2.28 -10.21 19.15
N GLU A 30 -1.34 -9.29 19.12
CA GLU A 30 -1.53 -7.92 19.58
C GLU A 30 -2.59 -7.20 18.75
N PHE A 31 -2.57 -7.37 17.43
CA PHE A 31 -3.57 -6.83 16.54
C PHE A 31 -4.99 -7.35 16.83
N CYS A 32 -5.15 -8.67 16.97
CA CYS A 32 -6.43 -9.27 17.30
C CYS A 32 -6.89 -8.89 18.72
N ALA A 33 -5.96 -8.78 19.69
CA ALA A 33 -6.26 -8.34 21.04
C ALA A 33 -6.74 -6.88 21.11
N ALA A 34 -6.28 -6.05 20.17
CA ALA A 34 -6.76 -4.68 19.98
C ALA A 34 -8.09 -4.58 19.19
N GLY A 35 -8.78 -5.71 18.97
CA GLY A 35 -10.07 -5.76 18.26
C GLY A 35 -9.96 -5.82 16.73
N GLY A 36 -8.76 -6.00 16.19
CA GLY A 36 -8.54 -6.11 14.75
C GLY A 36 -9.05 -7.45 14.18
N THR A 37 -9.62 -7.41 12.98
CA THR A 37 -10.04 -8.59 12.22
C THR A 37 -9.05 -8.86 11.08
N LEU A 38 -8.48 -10.05 11.03
CA LEU A 38 -7.54 -10.47 10.00
C LEU A 38 -8.20 -11.43 9.01
N LEU A 39 -8.29 -11.04 7.75
CA LEU A 39 -8.71 -11.88 6.64
C LEU A 39 -7.49 -12.53 5.98
N ALA A 40 -6.90 -13.50 6.66
CA ALA A 40 -5.69 -14.17 6.19
C ALA A 40 -5.96 -15.04 4.94
N GLY A 41 -5.09 -14.90 3.94
CA GLY A 41 -5.20 -15.68 2.69
C GLY A 41 -6.36 -15.24 1.79
N ASP A 42 -6.91 -14.08 2.03
CA ASP A 42 -7.83 -13.41 1.11
C ASP A 42 -7.10 -12.30 0.34
N LYS A 43 -7.55 -11.98 -0.85
CA LYS A 43 -6.93 -10.98 -1.74
C LYS A 43 -7.94 -9.88 -2.04
N VAL A 44 -7.54 -8.63 -1.83
CA VAL A 44 -8.31 -7.49 -2.34
C VAL A 44 -8.16 -7.45 -3.87
N VAL A 45 -9.28 -7.40 -4.58
CA VAL A 45 -9.32 -7.46 -6.04
C VAL A 45 -9.82 -6.17 -6.67
N SER A 46 -10.52 -5.32 -5.93
CA SER A 46 -10.99 -4.04 -6.45
C SER A 46 -11.31 -3.05 -5.34
N GLY A 47 -11.35 -1.76 -5.71
CA GLY A 47 -11.85 -0.67 -4.89
C GLY A 47 -12.89 0.16 -5.61
N ARG A 48 -13.91 0.61 -4.89
CA ARG A 48 -14.94 1.51 -5.41
C ARG A 48 -14.66 2.92 -4.92
N PHE A 49 -14.47 3.83 -5.86
CA PHE A 49 -14.24 5.24 -5.59
C PHE A 49 -15.49 6.08 -5.83
N SER A 50 -15.61 7.19 -5.13
CA SER A 50 -16.58 8.26 -5.38
C SER A 50 -15.84 9.59 -5.28
N GLY A 51 -15.59 10.22 -6.42
CA GLY A 51 -14.75 11.41 -6.51
C GLY A 51 -13.33 11.11 -5.98
N ASP A 52 -12.91 11.88 -5.00
CA ASP A 52 -11.61 11.81 -4.35
C ASP A 52 -11.55 10.85 -3.14
N ARG A 53 -12.53 9.94 -3.00
CA ARG A 53 -12.65 9.06 -1.84
C ARG A 53 -12.80 7.59 -2.22
N LEU A 54 -12.04 6.70 -1.56
CA LEU A 54 -12.25 5.27 -1.60
C LEU A 54 -13.39 4.90 -0.64
N ILE A 55 -14.46 4.30 -1.16
CA ILE A 55 -15.68 3.98 -0.41
C ILE A 55 -15.63 2.56 0.16
N SER A 56 -15.23 1.60 -0.68
CA SER A 56 -15.20 0.19 -0.30
C SER A 56 -14.12 -0.56 -1.07
N VAL A 57 -13.73 -1.70 -0.53
CA VAL A 57 -12.89 -2.69 -1.22
C VAL A 57 -13.61 -4.03 -1.27
N ARG A 58 -13.33 -4.83 -2.30
CA ARG A 58 -13.81 -6.20 -2.42
C ARG A 58 -12.66 -7.17 -2.39
N THR A 59 -12.93 -8.36 -1.86
CA THR A 59 -11.96 -9.43 -1.78
C THR A 59 -12.41 -10.63 -2.60
N GLU A 60 -11.46 -11.46 -3.00
CA GLU A 60 -11.71 -12.64 -3.83
C GLU A 60 -12.65 -13.64 -3.14
N LYS A 61 -12.44 -13.87 -1.84
CA LYS A 61 -13.21 -14.88 -1.09
C LYS A 61 -14.57 -14.40 -0.61
N LEU A 62 -14.73 -13.12 -0.35
CA LEU A 62 -16.01 -12.55 0.07
C LEU A 62 -16.91 -12.19 -1.12
N GLY A 63 -16.42 -12.30 -2.36
CA GLY A 63 -17.20 -12.09 -3.57
C GLY A 63 -17.82 -10.69 -3.62
N ASP A 64 -19.14 -10.62 -3.63
CA ASP A 64 -19.88 -9.37 -3.80
C ASP A 64 -20.03 -8.54 -2.51
N VAL A 65 -19.38 -8.94 -1.43
CA VAL A 65 -19.42 -8.19 -0.17
C VAL A 65 -18.49 -6.99 -0.22
N ASP A 66 -19.03 -5.78 -0.12
CA ASP A 66 -18.28 -4.55 0.00
C ASP A 66 -17.77 -4.36 1.44
N LEU A 67 -16.45 -4.26 1.62
CA LEU A 67 -15.83 -3.92 2.90
C LEU A 67 -15.63 -2.41 2.97
N GLU A 68 -16.39 -1.74 3.80
CA GLU A 68 -16.37 -0.29 3.98
C GLU A 68 -15.51 0.11 5.18
N ALA A 69 -14.75 1.21 5.04
CA ALA A 69 -14.00 1.84 6.10
C ALA A 69 -13.94 3.36 5.90
N ASP A 70 -13.65 4.09 6.97
CA ASP A 70 -13.46 5.54 6.89
C ASP A 70 -12.10 5.90 6.29
N ASN A 71 -11.08 5.09 6.57
CA ASN A 71 -9.72 5.23 6.05
C ASN A 71 -9.17 3.88 5.59
N TYR A 72 -8.24 3.93 4.65
CA TYR A 72 -7.58 2.77 4.08
C TYR A 72 -6.07 2.97 4.09
N ILE A 73 -5.32 1.94 4.47
CA ILE A 73 -3.87 1.91 4.37
C ILE A 73 -3.51 0.90 3.28
N LEU A 74 -2.74 1.33 2.28
CA LEU A 74 -2.22 0.49 1.22
C LEU A 74 -0.77 0.11 1.53
N ALA A 75 -0.51 -1.14 1.86
CA ALA A 75 0.80 -1.67 2.21
C ALA A 75 1.12 -2.95 1.40
N THR A 76 0.90 -2.89 0.10
CA THR A 76 1.03 -4.02 -0.83
C THR A 76 2.47 -4.31 -1.26
N GLY A 77 3.43 -3.48 -0.85
CA GLY A 77 4.82 -3.60 -1.28
C GLY A 77 5.02 -3.27 -2.76
N LYS A 78 6.14 -3.73 -3.35
CA LYS A 78 6.48 -3.47 -4.75
C LYS A 78 6.28 -4.71 -5.63
N TYR A 79 7.27 -5.02 -6.46
CA TYR A 79 7.18 -6.00 -7.54
C TYR A 79 6.96 -7.44 -7.05
N PHE A 80 7.71 -7.87 -6.04
CA PHE A 80 7.65 -9.25 -5.54
C PHE A 80 6.33 -9.59 -4.84
N SER A 81 5.70 -8.58 -4.28
CA SER A 81 4.42 -8.72 -3.60
C SER A 81 3.23 -8.32 -4.47
N GLY A 82 3.47 -7.84 -5.69
CA GLY A 82 2.42 -7.49 -6.64
C GLY A 82 1.79 -6.12 -6.42
N GLY A 83 2.39 -5.27 -5.56
CA GLY A 83 1.93 -3.89 -5.36
C GLY A 83 2.23 -2.97 -6.54
N LEU A 84 3.27 -3.30 -7.31
CA LEU A 84 3.58 -2.66 -8.59
C LEU A 84 3.74 -3.72 -9.67
N ALA A 85 3.31 -3.40 -10.87
CA ALA A 85 3.48 -4.20 -12.06
C ALA A 85 4.05 -3.35 -13.20
N ALA A 86 4.80 -4.00 -14.10
CA ALA A 86 5.40 -3.36 -15.26
C ALA A 86 4.95 -4.05 -16.54
N ASP A 87 4.54 -3.25 -17.50
CA ASP A 87 4.37 -3.64 -18.89
C ASP A 87 5.61 -3.21 -19.71
N MET A 88 5.54 -3.38 -21.03
CA MET A 88 6.61 -2.94 -21.94
C MET A 88 6.84 -1.44 -21.88
N ASP A 89 5.81 -0.65 -21.68
CA ASP A 89 5.82 0.81 -21.84
C ASP A 89 5.63 1.59 -20.54
N ARG A 90 5.19 0.94 -19.46
CA ARG A 90 4.84 1.65 -18.21
C ARG A 90 4.99 0.79 -16.96
N LEU A 91 5.07 1.51 -15.83
CA LEU A 91 4.91 0.98 -14.49
C LEU A 91 3.55 1.43 -13.95
N TYR A 92 2.84 0.55 -13.24
CA TYR A 92 1.52 0.87 -12.70
C TYR A 92 1.24 0.13 -11.38
N GLU A 93 0.32 0.69 -10.60
CA GLU A 93 -0.26 0.06 -9.42
C GLU A 93 -1.54 -0.69 -9.85
N PRO A 94 -1.59 -2.05 -9.73
CA PRO A 94 -2.62 -2.85 -10.38
C PRO A 94 -3.95 -2.89 -9.66
N LEU A 95 -4.02 -2.52 -8.36
CA LEU A 95 -5.23 -2.69 -7.56
C LEU A 95 -6.22 -1.54 -7.71
N PHE A 96 -5.72 -0.31 -7.59
CA PHE A 96 -6.54 0.90 -7.60
C PHE A 96 -6.25 1.83 -8.77
N GLY A 97 -5.20 1.56 -9.55
CA GLY A 97 -4.75 2.41 -10.64
C GLY A 97 -4.24 3.77 -10.14
N LEU A 98 -3.43 3.75 -9.08
CA LEU A 98 -2.83 4.95 -8.51
C LEU A 98 -1.70 5.49 -9.39
N ASP A 99 -1.42 6.78 -9.25
CA ASP A 99 -0.30 7.41 -9.93
C ASP A 99 1.02 6.87 -9.38
N VAL A 100 1.90 6.45 -10.28
CA VAL A 100 3.21 5.90 -9.95
C VAL A 100 4.31 6.85 -10.42
N GLU A 101 5.33 7.02 -9.59
CA GLU A 101 6.54 7.73 -9.95
C GLU A 101 7.55 6.74 -10.51
N TYR A 102 7.96 6.95 -11.76
CA TYR A 102 8.99 6.17 -12.47
C TYR A 102 9.60 6.98 -13.59
N ASP A 103 10.71 6.53 -14.15
CA ASP A 103 11.33 7.15 -15.34
C ASP A 103 10.68 6.60 -16.60
N GLU A 104 10.18 7.47 -17.48
CA GLU A 104 9.57 7.06 -18.75
C GLU A 104 10.60 6.40 -19.70
N ASP A 105 11.88 6.76 -19.55
CA ASP A 105 12.96 6.11 -20.28
C ASP A 105 13.38 4.81 -19.61
N ARG A 106 12.90 3.70 -20.14
CA ARG A 106 13.15 2.36 -19.61
C ARG A 106 14.65 2.00 -19.55
N SER A 107 15.49 2.59 -20.39
CA SER A 107 16.93 2.35 -20.37
C SER A 107 17.60 2.82 -19.07
N LYS A 108 16.94 3.71 -18.34
CA LYS A 108 17.39 4.26 -17.06
C LYS A 108 16.89 3.51 -15.84
N TRP A 109 16.08 2.47 -16.00
CA TRP A 109 15.49 1.76 -14.87
C TRP A 109 16.52 0.98 -14.08
N PHE A 110 17.55 0.46 -14.74
CA PHE A 110 18.59 -0.33 -14.10
C PHE A 110 19.97 0.06 -14.60
N ASP A 111 20.98 -0.16 -13.77
CA ASP A 111 22.39 -0.02 -14.14
C ASP A 111 22.95 -1.41 -14.48
N ALA A 112 23.85 -1.47 -15.50
CA ALA A 112 24.50 -2.71 -15.91
C ALA A 112 25.46 -3.25 -14.83
N SER A 113 25.95 -2.40 -13.95
CA SER A 113 26.72 -2.83 -12.77
C SER A 113 25.77 -3.30 -11.67
N PHE A 114 25.84 -4.59 -11.33
CA PHE A 114 25.00 -5.18 -10.30
C PHE A 114 25.13 -4.50 -8.92
N SER A 115 26.30 -3.96 -8.60
CA SER A 115 26.57 -3.27 -7.34
C SER A 115 26.15 -1.79 -7.32
N ALA A 116 25.76 -1.23 -8.46
CA ALA A 116 25.27 0.14 -8.54
C ALA A 116 23.83 0.24 -7.97
N PRO A 117 23.44 1.42 -7.44
CA PRO A 117 22.05 1.67 -7.09
C PRO A 117 21.12 1.46 -8.28
N GLN A 118 20.11 0.65 -8.10
CA GLN A 118 19.16 0.31 -9.15
C GLN A 118 17.93 1.21 -9.04
N LYS A 119 17.75 2.11 -10.00
CA LYS A 119 16.73 3.16 -9.98
C LYS A 119 15.31 2.62 -9.88
N PHE A 120 15.02 1.47 -10.52
CA PHE A 120 13.69 0.86 -10.46
C PHE A 120 13.24 0.48 -9.04
N LEU A 121 14.17 0.29 -8.11
CA LEU A 121 13.85 -0.01 -6.71
C LEU A 121 13.26 1.19 -5.96
N GLU A 122 13.47 2.40 -6.46
CA GLU A 122 12.95 3.64 -5.88
C GLU A 122 11.57 4.03 -6.42
N PHE A 123 11.13 3.41 -7.52
CA PHE A 123 9.82 3.68 -8.10
C PHE A 123 8.69 3.26 -7.16
N GLY A 124 7.59 3.97 -7.18
CA GLY A 124 6.48 3.70 -6.28
C GLY A 124 5.29 4.62 -6.49
N VAL A 125 4.28 4.43 -5.66
CA VAL A 125 3.07 5.25 -5.67
C VAL A 125 3.40 6.68 -5.27
N LYS A 126 2.86 7.65 -6.03
CA LYS A 126 2.94 9.07 -5.73
C LYS A 126 2.04 9.43 -4.57
N VAL A 127 2.55 10.27 -3.69
CA VAL A 127 1.80 10.78 -2.53
C VAL A 127 1.84 12.30 -2.46
N GLN A 128 0.76 12.86 -1.93
CA GLN A 128 0.68 14.27 -1.53
C GLN A 128 0.09 14.34 -0.12
N ASP A 129 0.81 14.97 0.80
CA ASP A 129 0.44 15.03 2.23
C ASP A 129 0.16 13.63 2.84
N GLY A 130 0.96 12.62 2.47
CA GLY A 130 0.82 11.24 2.92
C GLY A 130 -0.36 10.45 2.32
N ARG A 131 -1.06 11.00 1.33
CA ARG A 131 -2.20 10.36 0.65
C ARG A 131 -1.90 10.06 -0.80
N ALA A 132 -2.41 8.93 -1.29
CA ALA A 132 -2.24 8.50 -2.67
C ALA A 132 -2.82 9.50 -3.66
N LEU A 133 -2.19 9.60 -4.83
CA LEU A 133 -2.73 10.28 -5.99
C LEU A 133 -3.33 9.26 -6.97
N LYS A 134 -4.43 9.64 -7.60
CA LYS A 134 -5.06 8.92 -8.71
C LYS A 134 -5.50 9.92 -9.76
N ASP A 135 -5.00 9.78 -10.98
CA ASP A 135 -5.26 10.72 -12.08
C ASP A 135 -4.97 12.19 -11.68
N GLY A 136 -3.90 12.41 -10.90
CA GLY A 136 -3.52 13.71 -10.35
C GLY A 136 -4.37 14.20 -9.18
N VAL A 137 -5.41 13.46 -8.77
CA VAL A 137 -6.31 13.83 -7.67
C VAL A 137 -5.89 13.10 -6.39
N LYS A 138 -5.77 13.84 -5.29
CA LYS A 138 -5.45 13.29 -3.97
C LYS A 138 -6.64 12.53 -3.39
N ILE A 139 -6.46 11.26 -3.08
CA ILE A 139 -7.50 10.41 -2.45
C ILE A 139 -7.47 10.64 -0.94
N VAL A 140 -8.48 11.33 -0.44
CA VAL A 140 -8.50 11.92 0.92
C VAL A 140 -8.41 10.92 2.08
N ASN A 141 -8.72 9.64 1.82
CA ASN A 141 -8.76 8.58 2.84
C ASN A 141 -7.94 7.35 2.48
N LEU A 142 -7.00 7.45 1.53
CA LEU A 142 -6.11 6.34 1.15
C LEU A 142 -4.65 6.72 1.44
N TYR A 143 -4.01 5.96 2.33
CA TYR A 143 -2.67 6.20 2.85
C TYR A 143 -1.73 5.06 2.43
N PRO A 144 -0.90 5.25 1.41
CA PRO A 144 0.14 4.28 1.09
C PRO A 144 1.21 4.26 2.19
N ALA A 145 1.71 3.07 2.52
CA ALA A 145 2.75 2.88 3.53
C ALA A 145 3.69 1.72 3.14
N GLY A 146 4.93 1.80 3.59
CA GLY A 146 5.94 0.79 3.30
C GLY A 146 6.56 0.91 1.92
N GLU A 147 7.05 -0.20 1.40
CA GLU A 147 7.81 -0.23 0.14
C GLU A 147 7.01 0.19 -1.11
N ILE A 148 5.69 0.25 -1.04
CA ILE A 148 4.86 0.73 -2.16
C ILE A 148 5.13 2.20 -2.50
N LEU A 149 5.65 2.97 -1.56
CA LEU A 149 5.95 4.39 -1.73
C LEU A 149 7.15 4.63 -2.67
N ALA A 150 7.07 5.69 -3.48
CA ALA A 150 8.21 6.19 -4.19
C ALA A 150 9.32 6.64 -3.22
N GLY A 151 10.58 6.44 -3.61
CA GLY A 151 11.76 6.80 -2.81
C GLY A 151 12.12 5.81 -1.70
N ILE A 152 11.30 4.81 -1.38
CA ILE A 152 11.65 3.74 -0.44
C ILE A 152 12.17 2.55 -1.24
N SER A 153 13.41 2.15 -0.99
CA SER A 153 14.05 1.00 -1.63
C SER A 153 14.51 -0.02 -0.61
N SER A 154 14.08 -1.28 -0.76
CA SER A 154 14.52 -2.40 0.08
C SER A 154 16.02 -2.71 0.01
N ALA A 155 16.72 -2.17 -0.99
CA ALA A 155 18.17 -2.30 -1.13
C ALA A 155 18.97 -1.29 -0.28
N GLN A 156 18.33 -0.28 0.29
CA GLN A 156 18.98 0.71 1.15
C GLN A 156 19.20 0.19 2.58
N CYS A 157 20.27 0.61 3.22
CA CYS A 157 20.61 0.16 4.58
C CYS A 157 19.55 0.58 5.62
N ASP A 158 18.85 1.67 5.41
CA ASP A 158 17.82 2.25 6.26
C ASP A 158 16.37 1.91 5.80
N ALA A 159 16.24 1.00 4.83
CA ALA A 159 14.95 0.62 4.26
C ALA A 159 13.92 0.22 5.32
N ARG A 160 14.36 -0.56 6.32
CA ARG A 160 13.47 -1.00 7.40
C ARG A 160 12.94 0.17 8.24
N GLU A 161 13.79 1.14 8.53
CA GLU A 161 13.40 2.33 9.29
C GLU A 161 12.44 3.19 8.48
N SER A 162 12.73 3.41 7.21
CA SER A 162 11.87 4.16 6.29
C SER A 162 10.47 3.52 6.14
N VAL A 163 10.40 2.19 6.04
CA VAL A 163 9.13 1.44 6.01
C VAL A 163 8.34 1.63 7.31
N ILE A 164 8.98 1.50 8.47
CA ILE A 164 8.32 1.68 9.77
C ILE A 164 7.83 3.12 9.93
N ASN A 165 8.67 4.10 9.61
CA ASN A 165 8.33 5.52 9.73
C ASN A 165 7.12 5.87 8.85
N SER A 166 7.08 5.40 7.61
CA SER A 166 5.94 5.62 6.72
C SER A 166 4.63 5.04 7.27
N ALA A 167 4.69 3.87 7.91
CA ALA A 167 3.52 3.25 8.54
C ALA A 167 3.06 4.05 9.77
N MET A 168 3.99 4.56 10.58
CA MET A 168 3.69 5.43 11.72
C MET A 168 3.09 6.77 11.28
N GLU A 169 3.60 7.36 10.21
CA GLU A 169 3.07 8.60 9.63
C GLU A 169 1.63 8.40 9.11
N ALA A 170 1.36 7.30 8.40
CA ALA A 170 0.02 6.95 7.94
C ALA A 170 -0.95 6.79 9.12
N ALA A 171 -0.56 6.06 10.17
CA ALA A 171 -1.36 5.88 11.37
C ALA A 171 -1.61 7.21 12.12
N ALA A 172 -0.57 8.05 12.26
CA ALA A 172 -0.68 9.37 12.87
C ALA A 172 -1.58 10.34 12.08
N ALA A 173 -1.55 10.26 10.76
CA ALA A 173 -2.42 11.07 9.89
C ALA A 173 -3.90 10.67 10.01
N ILE A 174 -4.19 9.40 10.26
CA ILE A 174 -5.54 8.88 10.49
C ILE A 174 -6.05 9.28 11.88
N GLY A 175 -5.20 9.25 12.91
CA GLY A 175 -5.56 9.54 14.30
C GLY A 175 -5.72 11.03 14.65
N ARG A 176 -5.43 11.96 13.74
CA ARG A 176 -5.51 13.42 13.95
C ARG A 176 -6.87 14.02 13.60
N LYS A 177 -7.96 13.31 13.81
CA LYS A 177 -9.31 13.88 13.65
C LYS A 177 -9.85 14.41 14.97
#